data_e987f715a9ee04b62dea820e8b63fe3a
#
_entry.id   e987f715a9ee04b62dea820e8b63fe3a
#
_cell.length_a   1.000
_cell.length_b   1.000
_cell.length_c   1.000
_cell.angle_alpha   90.00
_cell.angle_beta   90.00
_cell.angle_gamma   90.00
#
_symmetry.space_group_name_H-M   'P 1'
#
loop_
_entity.id
_entity.type
_entity.pdbx_description
1 polymer ?
#
loop_
_entity_poly.entity_id
_entity_poly.type
_entity_poly.pdbx_seq_one_letter_code
_entity_poly.pdbx_strand_id
1 'polypeptide(L)'
;MNLNNTKIRAKVFLAALIVLLSCEKEIPKYDIDFEIQKVMAEKDLPSVSACVIKDNAIVWMQSYGYSDKENQIEATDETIYHIASISKLFIATAIMQLGEQGKINIDEDINNYIPFSIRNPHFPEVPITIRMLLTHTSSIAWPQTYEEALGLWEHFDADQAPSPSEWVPQFLIPSGAYYNPKIWKNTCPGTFELYSNIGSNVLAYIVEQVSSQNFRDYCMDHIFIPLNMQNTSYNYVDLDLSKIAVLYKNDNTIQQPFDDRIYASGGLKTTIQDLSRFIIAYLNKGELDDNRILQEKTIDRMLEIQNETSGICLIWRASFGGWFGHTGGMDGAATITEMHAKSKTGIIILCNKPTNAVYQGHDIYGLVKQKANEFIK
;
A
#
# COMPACT_ATOMS: atom_id res chain seq x y z
N MET A 1 29.79 -20.36 79.49
CA MET A 1 30.54 -19.51 78.53
C MET A 1 30.04 -19.76 77.11
N ASN A 2 29.43 -18.76 76.52
CA ASN A 2 29.12 -18.57 75.09
C ASN A 2 28.18 -19.49 74.33
N LEU A 3 26.91 -19.37 74.63
CA LEU A 3 25.80 -19.78 73.75
C LEU A 3 25.14 -18.60 72.96
N ASN A 4 25.67 -17.36 73.12
CA ASN A 4 25.08 -16.17 72.50
C ASN A 4 25.68 -15.75 71.15
N ASN A 5 26.81 -16.30 70.74
CA ASN A 5 27.44 -15.90 69.48
C ASN A 5 26.98 -16.67 68.25
N THR A 6 26.33 -17.80 68.41
CA THR A 6 25.83 -18.62 67.28
C THR A 6 24.46 -18.13 66.75
N LYS A 7 23.65 -17.50 67.60
CA LYS A 7 22.32 -16.96 67.17
C LYS A 7 22.40 -15.62 66.39
N ILE A 8 23.47 -14.84 66.63
CA ILE A 8 23.65 -13.55 65.92
C ILE A 8 24.21 -13.78 64.51
N ARG A 9 25.09 -14.77 64.33
CA ARG A 9 25.60 -15.10 62.98
C ARG A 9 24.56 -15.72 62.05
N ALA A 10 23.60 -16.50 62.60
CA ALA A 10 22.52 -17.08 61.81
C ALA A 10 21.49 -16.04 61.37
N LYS A 11 21.21 -14.99 62.19
CA LYS A 11 20.26 -13.90 61.80
C LYS A 11 20.86 -12.94 60.77
N VAL A 12 22.19 -12.69 60.80
CA VAL A 12 22.87 -11.86 59.79
C VAL A 12 22.97 -12.58 58.45
N PHE A 13 23.18 -13.89 58.42
CA PHE A 13 23.18 -14.68 57.18
C PHE A 13 21.80 -14.81 56.56
N LEU A 14 20.73 -14.90 57.39
CA LEU A 14 19.36 -14.98 56.89
C LEU A 14 18.88 -13.63 56.32
N ALA A 15 19.29 -12.51 56.95
CA ALA A 15 18.96 -11.17 56.43
C ALA A 15 19.75 -10.83 55.12
N ALA A 16 21.01 -11.30 54.98
CA ALA A 16 21.78 -11.14 53.76
C ALA A 16 21.24 -12.02 52.62
N LEU A 17 20.67 -13.18 52.89
CA LEU A 17 20.06 -14.08 51.91
C LEU A 17 18.72 -13.54 51.39
N ILE A 18 17.95 -12.84 52.25
CA ILE A 18 16.67 -12.22 51.83
C ILE A 18 16.89 -10.97 50.99
N VAL A 19 17.98 -10.23 51.20
CA VAL A 19 18.35 -9.06 50.35
C VAL A 19 18.86 -9.48 48.96
N LEU A 20 19.42 -10.69 48.82
CA LEU A 20 19.89 -11.23 47.55
C LEU A 20 18.78 -11.88 46.69
N LEU A 21 17.61 -12.17 47.28
CA LEU A 21 16.47 -12.75 46.58
C LEU A 21 15.44 -11.72 46.08
N SER A 22 15.64 -10.42 46.35
CA SER A 22 14.74 -9.36 45.89
C SER A 22 15.28 -8.58 44.68
N CYS A 23 16.32 -9.05 44.03
CA CYS A 23 16.68 -8.58 42.69
C CYS A 23 16.07 -9.54 41.65
N GLU A 24 14.74 -9.66 41.61
CA GLU A 24 14.07 -10.00 40.37
C GLU A 24 14.52 -8.91 39.39
N LYS A 25 15.42 -9.25 38.46
CA LYS A 25 15.58 -8.47 37.26
C LYS A 25 14.21 -8.50 36.61
N GLU A 26 13.46 -7.41 36.73
CA GLU A 26 12.34 -7.17 35.84
C GLU A 26 12.89 -7.40 34.44
N ILE A 27 12.43 -8.44 33.77
CA ILE A 27 12.68 -8.61 32.35
C ILE A 27 12.11 -7.33 31.75
N PRO A 28 12.95 -6.48 31.09
CA PRO A 28 12.43 -5.25 30.53
C PRO A 28 11.23 -5.60 29.66
N LYS A 29 10.09 -5.04 30.01
CA LYS A 29 8.86 -5.24 29.24
C LYS A 29 9.21 -4.84 27.81
N TYR A 30 9.03 -5.76 26.88
CA TYR A 30 9.28 -5.49 25.47
C TYR A 30 8.48 -4.25 25.05
N ASP A 31 9.20 -3.19 24.70
CA ASP A 31 8.65 -1.90 24.33
C ASP A 31 8.77 -1.73 22.81
N ILE A 32 7.68 -2.01 22.11
CA ILE A 32 7.65 -1.90 20.65
C ILE A 32 7.93 -0.46 20.18
N ASP A 33 7.49 0.54 20.94
CA ASP A 33 7.66 1.95 20.58
C ASP A 33 9.14 2.31 20.60
N PHE A 34 9.87 1.85 21.62
CA PHE A 34 11.32 2.00 21.71
C PHE A 34 12.05 1.30 20.56
N GLU A 35 11.67 0.06 20.23
CA GLU A 35 12.35 -0.69 19.15
C GLU A 35 12.07 -0.06 17.77
N ILE A 36 10.85 0.42 17.50
CA ILE A 36 10.56 1.13 16.25
C ILE A 36 11.38 2.42 16.15
N GLN A 37 11.40 3.25 17.21
CA GLN A 37 12.18 4.48 17.22
C GLN A 37 13.69 4.24 17.04
N LYS A 38 14.21 3.17 17.62
CA LYS A 38 15.60 2.74 17.45
C LYS A 38 15.90 2.42 15.98
N VAL A 39 15.07 1.62 15.32
CA VAL A 39 15.22 1.32 13.89
C VAL A 39 15.12 2.60 13.04
N MET A 40 14.18 3.49 13.38
CA MET A 40 14.07 4.78 12.71
C MET A 40 15.34 5.61 12.83
N ALA A 41 15.95 5.67 14.01
CA ALA A 41 17.21 6.38 14.22
C ALA A 41 18.38 5.74 13.46
N GLU A 42 18.49 4.41 13.47
CA GLU A 42 19.53 3.67 12.74
C GLU A 42 19.43 3.84 11.21
N LYS A 43 18.24 3.99 10.69
CA LYS A 43 17.97 4.12 9.23
C LYS A 43 17.67 5.55 8.80
N ASP A 44 17.78 6.52 9.72
CA ASP A 44 17.47 7.94 9.50
C ASP A 44 16.09 8.13 8.80
N LEU A 45 15.05 7.52 9.38
CA LEU A 45 13.67 7.65 8.89
C LEU A 45 13.00 8.85 9.54
N PRO A 46 12.46 9.81 8.75
CA PRO A 46 11.84 11.01 9.28
C PRO A 46 10.57 10.71 10.06
N SER A 47 9.65 9.92 9.49
CA SER A 47 8.44 9.48 10.18
C SER A 47 8.00 8.07 9.78
N VAL A 48 7.33 7.41 10.71
CA VAL A 48 6.63 6.14 10.49
C VAL A 48 5.29 6.20 11.21
N SER A 49 4.21 5.88 10.50
CA SER A 49 2.90 5.59 11.10
C SER A 49 2.58 4.12 10.90
N ALA A 50 2.16 3.43 11.96
CA ALA A 50 1.84 2.01 11.90
C ALA A 50 0.56 1.70 12.68
N CYS A 51 -0.21 0.73 12.21
CA CYS A 51 -1.38 0.25 12.93
C CYS A 51 -1.61 -1.26 12.78
N VAL A 52 -2.35 -1.80 13.74
CA VAL A 52 -2.91 -3.14 13.74
C VAL A 52 -4.42 -3.04 13.80
N ILE A 53 -5.06 -3.73 12.88
CA ILE A 53 -6.50 -3.89 12.79
C ILE A 53 -6.85 -5.29 13.28
N LYS A 54 -7.92 -5.43 14.07
CA LYS A 54 -8.45 -6.70 14.53
C LYS A 54 -9.97 -6.61 14.68
N ASP A 55 -10.68 -7.60 14.13
CA ASP A 55 -12.13 -7.72 14.26
C ASP A 55 -12.88 -6.41 13.95
N ASN A 56 -12.54 -5.79 12.81
CA ASN A 56 -13.11 -4.55 12.27
C ASN A 56 -12.80 -3.27 13.09
N ALA A 57 -11.80 -3.30 13.96
CA ALA A 57 -11.35 -2.13 14.72
C ALA A 57 -9.83 -1.96 14.67
N ILE A 58 -9.37 -0.73 14.76
CA ILE A 58 -7.96 -0.44 15.03
C ILE A 58 -7.71 -0.73 16.50
N VAL A 59 -6.86 -1.72 16.80
CA VAL A 59 -6.53 -2.16 18.17
C VAL A 59 -5.20 -1.60 18.67
N TRP A 60 -4.36 -1.14 17.76
CA TRP A 60 -3.13 -0.40 18.04
C TRP A 60 -2.80 0.49 16.87
N MET A 61 -2.41 1.73 17.13
CA MET A 61 -1.96 2.70 16.15
C MET A 61 -0.99 3.66 16.82
N GLN A 62 0.13 3.93 16.15
CA GLN A 62 1.14 4.88 16.60
C GLN A 62 1.80 5.57 15.41
N SER A 63 2.12 6.84 15.61
CA SER A 63 2.92 7.65 14.69
C SER A 63 4.17 8.13 15.39
N TYR A 64 5.31 8.11 14.71
CA TYR A 64 6.63 8.42 15.24
C TYR A 64 7.36 9.39 14.34
N GLY A 65 8.21 10.23 14.94
CA GLY A 65 9.08 11.17 14.23
C GLY A 65 8.35 12.36 13.66
N TYR A 66 8.86 12.91 12.57
CA TYR A 66 8.41 14.18 12.01
C TYR A 66 7.86 14.01 10.59
N SER A 67 6.62 14.46 10.36
CA SER A 67 6.05 14.59 9.01
C SER A 67 6.80 15.64 8.19
N ASP A 68 7.33 16.66 8.87
CA ASP A 68 8.24 17.68 8.33
C ASP A 68 9.40 17.87 9.33
N LYS A 69 10.57 17.31 8.99
CA LYS A 69 11.76 17.30 9.86
C LYS A 69 12.39 18.70 9.98
N GLU A 70 12.36 19.46 8.90
CA GLU A 70 12.94 20.82 8.85
C GLU A 70 12.17 21.80 9.73
N ASN A 71 10.84 21.71 9.73
CA ASN A 71 9.96 22.54 10.53
C ASN A 71 9.57 21.91 11.86
N GLN A 72 10.11 20.72 12.20
CA GLN A 72 9.84 19.98 13.44
C GLN A 72 8.34 19.69 13.67
N ILE A 73 7.59 19.43 12.58
CA ILE A 73 6.18 19.04 12.66
C ILE A 73 6.11 17.54 12.90
N GLU A 74 5.59 17.14 14.07
CA GLU A 74 5.47 15.75 14.45
C GLU A 74 4.48 15.00 13.54
N ALA A 75 4.76 13.74 13.27
CA ALA A 75 3.82 12.85 12.61
C ALA A 75 2.72 12.43 13.61
N THR A 76 1.49 12.46 13.14
CA THR A 76 0.30 12.05 13.89
C THR A 76 -0.53 11.05 13.08
N ASP A 77 -1.60 10.55 13.66
CA ASP A 77 -2.57 9.69 12.95
C ASP A 77 -3.36 10.44 11.86
N GLU A 78 -3.34 11.78 11.90
CA GLU A 78 -3.89 12.64 10.85
C GLU A 78 -2.88 13.01 9.75
N THR A 79 -1.63 12.58 9.87
CA THR A 79 -0.61 12.83 8.83
C THR A 79 -1.01 12.10 7.54
N ILE A 80 -1.01 12.83 6.44
CA ILE A 80 -1.35 12.33 5.11
C ILE A 80 -0.06 11.90 4.40
N TYR A 81 0.02 10.63 4.05
CA TYR A 81 1.16 10.04 3.35
C TYR A 81 0.83 9.72 1.89
N HIS A 82 1.79 9.85 1.01
CA HIS A 82 1.76 9.19 -0.28
C HIS A 82 1.88 7.68 -0.07
N ILE A 83 0.99 6.90 -0.67
CA ILE A 83 0.98 5.44 -0.50
C ILE A 83 1.53 4.66 -1.69
N ALA A 84 2.02 5.38 -2.70
CA ALA A 84 2.62 4.78 -3.89
C ALA A 84 1.74 3.64 -4.45
N SER A 85 2.33 2.49 -4.77
CA SER A 85 1.64 1.39 -5.46
C SER A 85 0.49 0.74 -4.69
N ILE A 86 0.26 1.05 -3.41
CA ILE A 86 -0.98 0.66 -2.72
C ILE A 86 -2.20 1.27 -3.44
N SER A 87 -2.04 2.39 -4.15
CA SER A 87 -3.05 3.02 -5.02
C SER A 87 -3.70 2.03 -5.99
N LYS A 88 -2.98 1.00 -6.43
CA LYS A 88 -3.50 -0.01 -7.38
C LYS A 88 -4.62 -0.85 -6.82
N LEU A 89 -4.71 -0.99 -5.48
CA LEU A 89 -5.83 -1.69 -4.84
C LEU A 89 -7.16 -0.97 -5.11
N PHE A 90 -7.12 0.36 -5.22
CA PHE A 90 -8.29 1.18 -5.54
C PHE A 90 -8.69 1.06 -7.02
N ILE A 91 -7.71 0.93 -7.94
CA ILE A 91 -7.98 0.60 -9.34
C ILE A 91 -8.69 -0.76 -9.45
N ALA A 92 -8.17 -1.78 -8.77
CA ALA A 92 -8.79 -3.12 -8.79
C ALA A 92 -10.21 -3.08 -8.22
N THR A 93 -10.43 -2.32 -7.13
CA THR A 93 -11.75 -2.13 -6.53
C THR A 93 -12.72 -1.48 -7.54
N ALA A 94 -12.31 -0.40 -8.22
CA ALA A 94 -13.14 0.29 -9.22
C ALA A 94 -13.52 -0.63 -10.40
N ILE A 95 -12.56 -1.39 -10.94
CA ILE A 95 -12.81 -2.38 -11.99
C ILE A 95 -13.83 -3.42 -11.53
N MET A 96 -13.68 -3.93 -10.30
CA MET A 96 -14.57 -4.97 -9.80
C MET A 96 -15.98 -4.44 -9.47
N GLN A 97 -16.11 -3.16 -9.06
CA GLN A 97 -17.41 -2.50 -8.92
C GLN A 97 -18.15 -2.42 -10.28
N LEU A 98 -17.45 -2.03 -11.34
CA LEU A 98 -18.01 -2.01 -12.69
C LEU A 98 -18.34 -3.43 -13.18
N GLY A 99 -17.57 -4.43 -12.76
CA GLY A 99 -17.88 -5.84 -13.00
C GLY A 99 -19.16 -6.30 -12.30
N GLU A 100 -19.40 -5.89 -11.05
CA GLU A 100 -20.66 -6.18 -10.34
C GLU A 100 -21.88 -5.52 -10.97
N GLN A 101 -21.69 -4.36 -11.60
CA GLN A 101 -22.72 -3.67 -12.36
C GLN A 101 -23.00 -4.32 -13.73
N GLY A 102 -22.28 -5.38 -14.11
CA GLY A 102 -22.38 -6.04 -15.40
C GLY A 102 -21.83 -5.21 -16.58
N LYS A 103 -21.10 -4.11 -16.30
CA LYS A 103 -20.51 -3.24 -17.32
C LYS A 103 -19.16 -3.75 -17.82
N ILE A 104 -18.48 -4.57 -17.04
CA ILE A 104 -17.17 -5.16 -17.34
C ILE A 104 -17.21 -6.66 -17.08
N ASN A 105 -16.63 -7.44 -18.00
CA ASN A 105 -16.21 -8.81 -17.77
C ASN A 105 -14.68 -8.87 -17.81
N ILE A 106 -14.04 -9.23 -16.69
CA ILE A 106 -12.58 -9.22 -16.61
C ILE A 106 -11.88 -10.23 -17.51
N ASP A 107 -12.60 -11.20 -18.06
CA ASP A 107 -12.10 -12.22 -18.96
C ASP A 107 -12.25 -11.86 -20.44
N GLU A 108 -12.85 -10.71 -20.73
CA GLU A 108 -12.99 -10.19 -22.08
C GLU A 108 -11.81 -9.33 -22.52
N ASP A 109 -11.69 -9.17 -23.84
CA ASP A 109 -10.72 -8.30 -24.48
C ASP A 109 -10.94 -6.83 -24.08
N ILE A 110 -9.88 -6.15 -23.66
CA ILE A 110 -9.93 -4.73 -23.29
C ILE A 110 -10.43 -3.85 -24.45
N ASN A 111 -10.23 -4.26 -25.69
CA ASN A 111 -10.71 -3.53 -26.86
C ASN A 111 -12.25 -3.45 -26.97
N ASN A 112 -12.97 -4.23 -26.18
CA ASN A 112 -14.43 -4.09 -26.06
C ASN A 112 -14.85 -2.85 -25.24
N TYR A 113 -13.91 -2.26 -24.47
CA TYR A 113 -14.17 -1.17 -23.52
C TYR A 113 -13.52 0.15 -23.87
N ILE A 114 -12.70 0.18 -24.92
CA ILE A 114 -11.93 1.36 -25.35
C ILE A 114 -12.09 1.63 -26.85
N PRO A 115 -11.98 2.89 -27.30
CA PRO A 115 -12.30 3.27 -28.69
C PRO A 115 -11.21 2.95 -29.73
N PHE A 116 -10.09 2.31 -29.31
CA PHE A 116 -8.99 1.95 -30.21
C PHE A 116 -8.42 0.59 -29.82
N SER A 117 -7.61 0.00 -30.72
CA SER A 117 -7.02 -1.31 -30.47
C SER A 117 -5.68 -1.22 -29.73
N ILE A 118 -5.58 -1.93 -28.61
CA ILE A 118 -4.34 -2.20 -27.91
C ILE A 118 -3.98 -3.68 -28.13
N ARG A 119 -2.83 -3.92 -28.77
CA ARG A 119 -2.29 -5.25 -29.07
C ARG A 119 -0.77 -5.27 -28.89
N ASN A 120 -0.25 -6.36 -28.39
CA ASN A 120 1.18 -6.60 -28.44
C ASN A 120 1.60 -6.82 -29.92
N PRO A 121 2.50 -6.01 -30.49
CA PRO A 121 2.87 -6.16 -31.89
C PRO A 121 3.59 -7.48 -32.22
N HIS A 122 4.15 -8.18 -31.23
CA HIS A 122 4.71 -9.51 -31.38
C HIS A 122 3.64 -10.62 -31.39
N PHE A 123 2.42 -10.33 -30.90
CA PHE A 123 1.31 -11.26 -30.79
C PHE A 123 -0.02 -10.56 -31.16
N PRO A 124 -0.16 -10.05 -32.39
CA PRO A 124 -1.28 -9.16 -32.78
C PRO A 124 -2.65 -9.83 -32.72
N GLU A 125 -2.68 -11.17 -32.84
CA GLU A 125 -3.94 -11.93 -32.78
C GLU A 125 -4.35 -12.32 -31.36
N VAL A 126 -3.49 -12.10 -30.37
CA VAL A 126 -3.79 -12.50 -28.98
C VAL A 126 -4.46 -11.33 -28.25
N PRO A 127 -5.69 -11.52 -27.75
CA PRO A 127 -6.36 -10.48 -26.96
C PRO A 127 -5.64 -10.25 -25.64
N ILE A 128 -5.69 -9.00 -25.17
CA ILE A 128 -5.32 -8.64 -23.82
C ILE A 128 -6.61 -8.48 -23.01
N THR A 129 -6.74 -9.25 -21.91
CA THR A 129 -7.93 -9.16 -21.05
C THR A 129 -7.70 -8.25 -19.87
N ILE A 130 -8.79 -7.79 -19.24
CA ILE A 130 -8.72 -7.03 -17.98
C ILE A 130 -8.05 -7.87 -16.89
N ARG A 131 -8.31 -9.19 -16.83
CA ARG A 131 -7.60 -10.11 -15.91
C ARG A 131 -6.09 -10.06 -16.12
N MET A 132 -5.60 -10.06 -17.36
CA MET A 132 -4.17 -9.98 -17.65
C MET A 132 -3.54 -8.67 -17.17
N LEU A 133 -4.27 -7.57 -17.17
CA LEU A 133 -3.82 -6.31 -16.57
C LEU A 133 -3.81 -6.39 -15.03
N LEU A 134 -4.86 -6.93 -14.42
CA LEU A 134 -4.98 -7.12 -12.96
C LEU A 134 -3.95 -8.10 -12.38
N THR A 135 -3.42 -9.00 -13.21
CA THR A 135 -2.40 -9.99 -12.82
C THR A 135 -1.00 -9.68 -13.35
N HIS A 136 -0.83 -8.50 -13.96
CA HIS A 136 0.43 -8.09 -14.58
C HIS A 136 0.98 -9.07 -15.64
N THR A 137 0.08 -9.73 -16.38
CA THR A 137 0.47 -10.69 -17.43
C THR A 137 0.15 -10.20 -18.85
N SER A 138 -0.15 -8.92 -19.02
CA SER A 138 -0.56 -8.32 -20.30
C SER A 138 0.59 -8.18 -21.33
N SER A 139 1.84 -8.48 -20.96
CA SER A 139 3.06 -8.21 -21.76
C SER A 139 3.38 -6.72 -21.98
N ILE A 140 2.61 -5.80 -21.38
CA ILE A 140 2.96 -4.38 -21.30
C ILE A 140 3.94 -4.22 -20.15
N ALA A 141 5.22 -3.97 -20.46
CA ALA A 141 6.25 -3.83 -19.46
C ALA A 141 6.30 -2.42 -18.85
N TRP A 142 6.90 -2.33 -17.68
CA TRP A 142 7.36 -1.08 -17.12
C TRP A 142 8.72 -0.72 -17.76
N PRO A 143 8.91 0.51 -18.28
CA PRO A 143 10.19 0.92 -18.85
C PRO A 143 11.32 0.81 -17.84
N GLN A 144 12.48 0.37 -18.28
CA GLN A 144 13.67 0.19 -17.43
C GLN A 144 14.59 1.40 -17.45
N THR A 145 14.48 2.27 -18.46
CA THR A 145 15.30 3.47 -18.62
C THR A 145 14.42 4.69 -18.84
N TYR A 146 14.97 5.88 -18.55
CA TYR A 146 14.31 7.15 -18.82
C TYR A 146 14.00 7.32 -20.33
N GLU A 147 14.89 6.86 -21.21
CA GLU A 147 14.70 6.90 -22.66
C GLU A 147 13.53 6.01 -23.11
N GLU A 148 13.32 4.87 -22.47
CA GLU A 148 12.17 4.01 -22.72
C GLU A 148 10.88 4.61 -22.16
N ALA A 149 10.98 5.41 -21.13
CA ALA A 149 9.84 5.97 -20.40
C ALA A 149 9.18 7.16 -21.12
N LEU A 150 9.90 7.89 -21.99
CA LEU A 150 9.42 8.98 -22.86
C LEU A 150 8.25 9.79 -22.25
N GLY A 151 8.54 10.57 -21.19
CA GLY A 151 7.54 11.44 -20.56
C GLY A 151 6.58 10.74 -19.58
N LEU A 152 6.68 9.42 -19.32
CA LEU A 152 5.93 8.77 -18.23
C LEU A 152 6.32 9.31 -16.86
N TRP A 153 7.58 9.66 -16.69
CA TRP A 153 8.13 10.24 -15.47
C TRP A 153 8.20 11.76 -15.51
N GLU A 154 7.43 12.37 -16.41
CA GLU A 154 7.25 13.81 -16.38
C GLU A 154 6.48 14.18 -15.11
N HIS A 155 7.08 15.05 -14.31
CA HIS A 155 6.43 15.62 -13.13
C HIS A 155 5.67 16.86 -13.55
N PHE A 156 4.44 16.95 -13.12
CA PHE A 156 3.56 18.08 -13.25
C PHE A 156 3.43 18.79 -11.91
N ASP A 157 3.09 20.06 -11.94
CA ASP A 157 2.61 20.72 -10.73
C ASP A 157 1.42 19.96 -10.15
N ALA A 158 1.20 20.11 -8.86
CA ALA A 158 0.11 19.44 -8.15
C ALA A 158 -1.23 19.59 -8.91
N ASP A 159 -1.93 18.47 -9.08
CA ASP A 159 -3.24 18.36 -9.75
C ASP A 159 -3.26 18.69 -11.27
N GLN A 160 -2.09 18.80 -11.91
CA GLN A 160 -1.98 19.14 -13.34
C GLN A 160 -1.66 17.95 -14.24
N ALA A 161 -1.46 16.75 -13.71
CA ALA A 161 -1.21 15.59 -14.55
C ALA A 161 -2.44 15.23 -15.40
N PRO A 162 -2.23 14.90 -16.69
CA PRO A 162 -3.31 14.49 -17.58
C PRO A 162 -3.97 13.20 -17.08
N SER A 163 -5.28 13.10 -17.33
CA SER A 163 -6.03 11.88 -16.99
C SER A 163 -5.56 10.66 -17.80
N PRO A 164 -5.82 9.43 -17.33
CA PRO A 164 -5.58 8.23 -18.12
C PRO A 164 -6.17 8.29 -19.52
N SER A 165 -7.34 8.89 -19.72
CA SER A 165 -7.98 9.06 -21.03
C SER A 165 -7.18 9.95 -22.00
N GLU A 166 -6.41 10.90 -21.46
CA GLU A 166 -5.62 11.82 -22.27
C GLU A 166 -4.28 11.21 -22.68
N TRP A 167 -3.60 10.48 -21.78
CA TRP A 167 -2.23 10.06 -22.04
C TRP A 167 -2.09 8.58 -22.47
N VAL A 168 -2.95 7.65 -22.02
CA VAL A 168 -2.84 6.21 -22.37
C VAL A 168 -2.84 5.99 -23.88
N PRO A 169 -3.72 6.65 -24.67
CA PRO A 169 -3.68 6.54 -26.12
C PRO A 169 -2.33 6.97 -26.73
N GLN A 170 -1.72 8.01 -26.17
CA GLN A 170 -0.44 8.55 -26.66
C GLN A 170 0.75 7.59 -26.47
N PHE A 171 0.65 6.66 -25.52
CA PHE A 171 1.68 5.66 -25.23
C PHE A 171 1.46 4.34 -25.96
N LEU A 172 0.21 3.94 -26.18
CA LEU A 172 -0.10 2.58 -26.62
C LEU A 172 -0.52 2.47 -28.09
N ILE A 173 -0.90 3.59 -28.73
CA ILE A 173 -1.23 3.61 -30.14
C ILE A 173 0.04 3.92 -30.95
N PRO A 174 0.35 3.18 -32.04
CA PRO A 174 1.57 3.44 -32.84
C PRO A 174 1.71 4.87 -33.39
N SER A 175 0.61 5.60 -33.58
CA SER A 175 0.61 7.01 -33.98
C SER A 175 0.68 8.00 -32.80
N GLY A 176 0.70 7.52 -31.56
CA GLY A 176 0.75 8.37 -30.36
C GLY A 176 2.10 9.05 -30.18
N ALA A 177 2.10 10.24 -29.59
CA ALA A 177 3.28 11.09 -29.45
C ALA A 177 4.41 10.44 -28.64
N TYR A 178 4.06 9.53 -27.73
CA TYR A 178 4.98 8.86 -26.80
C TYR A 178 5.07 7.35 -27.04
N TYR A 179 4.56 6.87 -28.17
CA TYR A 179 4.61 5.44 -28.48
C TYR A 179 6.05 4.93 -28.55
N ASN A 180 6.34 3.89 -27.78
CA ASN A 180 7.61 3.20 -27.82
C ASN A 180 7.39 1.69 -27.90
N PRO A 181 7.78 1.01 -28.98
CA PRO A 181 7.58 -0.43 -29.12
C PRO A 181 8.32 -1.27 -28.07
N LYS A 182 9.34 -0.71 -27.40
CA LYS A 182 10.09 -1.42 -26.34
C LYS A 182 9.27 -1.72 -25.08
N ILE A 183 8.13 -1.02 -24.87
CA ILE A 183 7.21 -1.35 -23.79
C ILE A 183 6.52 -2.70 -24.00
N TRP A 184 6.50 -3.21 -25.21
CA TRP A 184 5.96 -4.52 -25.53
C TRP A 184 7.03 -5.59 -25.41
N LYS A 185 6.83 -6.56 -24.52
CA LYS A 185 7.75 -7.69 -24.40
C LYS A 185 7.38 -8.80 -25.38
N ASN A 186 8.38 -9.52 -25.87
CA ASN A 186 8.20 -10.68 -26.74
C ASN A 186 7.82 -11.90 -25.90
N THR A 187 6.75 -11.75 -25.10
CA THR A 187 6.08 -12.78 -24.33
C THR A 187 4.60 -12.75 -24.65
N CYS A 188 4.02 -13.91 -24.88
CA CYS A 188 2.59 -14.00 -25.18
C CYS A 188 1.76 -13.45 -24.01
N PRO A 189 0.78 -12.55 -24.24
CA PRO A 189 -0.11 -12.08 -23.19
C PRO A 189 -0.75 -13.26 -22.43
N GLY A 190 -0.81 -13.16 -21.10
CA GLY A 190 -1.33 -14.21 -20.22
C GLY A 190 -0.31 -15.24 -19.72
N THR A 191 0.94 -15.24 -20.24
CA THR A 191 1.90 -16.31 -19.93
C THR A 191 2.97 -15.97 -18.92
N PHE A 192 3.31 -14.70 -18.75
CA PHE A 192 4.40 -14.28 -17.87
C PHE A 192 4.04 -13.01 -17.10
N GLU A 193 4.29 -13.02 -15.80
CA GLU A 193 4.05 -11.86 -14.94
C GLU A 193 5.17 -10.83 -15.10
N LEU A 194 4.77 -9.61 -15.48
CA LEU A 194 5.62 -8.43 -15.62
C LEU A 194 4.93 -7.26 -14.96
N TYR A 195 5.33 -6.90 -13.75
CA TYR A 195 4.78 -5.76 -13.05
C TYR A 195 4.79 -4.50 -13.93
N SER A 196 3.62 -3.85 -14.08
CA SER A 196 3.48 -2.71 -14.98
C SER A 196 2.57 -1.63 -14.41
N ASN A 197 3.15 -0.44 -14.16
CA ASN A 197 2.37 0.75 -13.85
C ASN A 197 1.53 1.19 -15.06
N ILE A 198 2.06 1.03 -16.29
CA ILE A 198 1.31 1.34 -17.52
C ILE A 198 0.07 0.45 -17.60
N GLY A 199 0.22 -0.86 -17.42
CA GLY A 199 -0.90 -1.80 -17.43
C GLY A 199 -1.95 -1.45 -16.38
N SER A 200 -1.54 -1.02 -15.18
CA SER A 200 -2.47 -0.57 -14.14
C SER A 200 -3.21 0.72 -14.54
N ASN A 201 -2.55 1.65 -15.23
CA ASN A 201 -3.20 2.87 -15.71
C ASN A 201 -4.13 2.61 -16.92
N VAL A 202 -3.91 1.55 -17.71
CA VAL A 202 -4.89 1.08 -18.69
C VAL A 202 -6.18 0.64 -18.01
N LEU A 203 -6.11 0.01 -16.81
CA LEU A 203 -7.30 -0.29 -16.03
C LEU A 203 -8.03 0.98 -15.59
N ALA A 204 -7.29 1.99 -15.09
CA ALA A 204 -7.89 3.29 -14.74
C ALA A 204 -8.53 3.96 -15.95
N TYR A 205 -7.90 3.90 -17.12
CA TYR A 205 -8.48 4.37 -18.38
C TYR A 205 -9.79 3.62 -18.72
N ILE A 206 -9.84 2.30 -18.56
CA ILE A 206 -11.05 1.51 -18.76
C ILE A 206 -12.17 1.95 -17.78
N VAL A 207 -11.81 2.26 -16.51
CA VAL A 207 -12.79 2.82 -15.57
C VAL A 207 -13.39 4.11 -16.12
N GLU A 208 -12.57 5.05 -16.63
CA GLU A 208 -13.06 6.31 -17.21
C GLU A 208 -13.97 6.08 -18.41
N GLN A 209 -13.59 5.19 -19.34
CA GLN A 209 -14.38 4.91 -20.54
C GLN A 209 -15.74 4.27 -20.22
N VAL A 210 -15.76 3.32 -19.27
CA VAL A 210 -16.98 2.56 -18.94
C VAL A 210 -17.91 3.33 -18.00
N SER A 211 -17.34 4.14 -17.08
CA SER A 211 -18.15 4.94 -16.14
C SER A 211 -18.54 6.31 -16.68
N SER A 212 -17.81 6.83 -17.67
CA SER A 212 -17.88 8.23 -18.14
C SER A 212 -17.55 9.26 -17.04
N GLN A 213 -16.75 8.86 -16.06
CA GLN A 213 -16.23 9.70 -14.98
C GLN A 213 -14.71 9.71 -15.04
N ASN A 214 -14.05 10.83 -14.65
CA ASN A 214 -12.63 10.84 -14.39
C ASN A 214 -12.28 9.81 -13.30
N PHE A 215 -11.13 9.16 -13.38
CA PHE A 215 -10.74 8.11 -12.42
C PHE A 215 -10.66 8.61 -10.97
N ARG A 216 -10.16 9.83 -10.76
CA ARG A 216 -10.10 10.48 -9.44
C ARG A 216 -11.49 10.64 -8.84
N ASP A 217 -12.43 11.18 -9.64
CA ASP A 217 -13.82 11.40 -9.24
C ASP A 217 -14.54 10.07 -9.00
N TYR A 218 -14.30 9.06 -9.84
CA TYR A 218 -14.86 7.74 -9.63
C TYR A 218 -14.46 7.15 -8.28
N CYS A 219 -13.17 7.23 -7.92
CA CYS A 219 -12.68 6.74 -6.62
C CYS A 219 -13.28 7.55 -5.46
N MET A 220 -13.40 8.87 -5.60
CA MET A 220 -14.02 9.73 -4.60
C MET A 220 -15.47 9.30 -4.34
N ASP A 221 -16.28 9.22 -5.39
CA ASP A 221 -17.72 8.96 -5.28
C ASP A 221 -18.05 7.53 -4.84
N HIS A 222 -17.29 6.55 -5.32
CA HIS A 222 -17.63 5.13 -5.18
C HIS A 222 -16.79 4.37 -4.15
N ILE A 223 -15.70 4.96 -3.64
CA ILE A 223 -14.85 4.30 -2.64
C ILE A 223 -14.61 5.20 -1.43
N PHE A 224 -14.10 6.44 -1.61
CA PHE A 224 -13.67 7.26 -0.48
C PHE A 224 -14.86 7.79 0.33
N ILE A 225 -15.86 8.38 -0.31
CA ILE A 225 -17.08 8.87 0.36
C ILE A 225 -17.83 7.73 1.05
N PRO A 226 -18.15 6.59 0.38
CA PRO A 226 -18.83 5.48 1.04
C PRO A 226 -18.09 4.92 2.25
N LEU A 227 -16.76 4.90 2.22
CA LEU A 227 -15.94 4.46 3.33
C LEU A 227 -15.61 5.57 4.34
N ASN A 228 -16.12 6.80 4.15
CA ASN A 228 -15.82 7.97 4.99
C ASN A 228 -14.31 8.22 5.13
N MET A 229 -13.56 8.12 4.03
CA MET A 229 -12.12 8.38 3.92
C MET A 229 -11.89 9.87 3.58
N GLN A 230 -12.08 10.75 4.56
CA GLN A 230 -12.17 12.20 4.34
C GLN A 230 -10.82 12.88 4.06
N ASN A 231 -9.70 12.24 4.40
CA ASN A 231 -8.34 12.72 4.17
C ASN A 231 -7.62 11.87 3.11
N THR A 232 -8.37 11.42 2.11
CA THR A 232 -7.87 10.56 1.03
C THR A 232 -8.24 11.15 -0.32
N SER A 233 -7.24 11.47 -1.13
CA SER A 233 -7.47 11.95 -2.50
C SER A 233 -6.27 11.70 -3.40
N TYR A 234 -6.54 11.64 -4.70
CA TYR A 234 -5.53 11.77 -5.75
C TYR A 234 -5.16 13.24 -5.98
N ASN A 235 -6.05 14.20 -5.66
CA ASN A 235 -5.78 15.63 -5.81
C ASN A 235 -5.24 16.23 -4.50
N TYR A 236 -4.32 17.16 -4.60
CA TYR A 236 -3.84 17.94 -3.48
C TYR A 236 -4.87 18.96 -3.01
N VAL A 237 -5.65 19.54 -3.95
CA VAL A 237 -6.67 20.54 -3.64
C VAL A 237 -7.78 20.05 -2.71
N ASP A 238 -8.00 18.74 -2.67
CA ASP A 238 -9.01 18.12 -1.81
C ASP A 238 -8.51 17.87 -0.38
N LEU A 239 -7.23 18.11 -0.10
CA LEU A 239 -6.54 17.75 1.15
C LEU A 239 -6.08 18.97 1.93
N ASP A 240 -5.97 18.81 3.24
CA ASP A 240 -5.27 19.79 4.08
C ASP A 240 -3.75 19.65 3.86
N LEU A 241 -3.20 20.59 3.08
CA LEU A 241 -1.78 20.57 2.72
C LEU A 241 -0.84 20.65 3.92
N SER A 242 -1.30 21.21 5.05
CA SER A 242 -0.51 21.31 6.28
C SER A 242 -0.31 19.93 6.97
N LYS A 243 -1.11 18.93 6.61
CA LYS A 243 -1.03 17.57 7.14
C LYS A 243 -0.27 16.61 6.23
N ILE A 244 0.11 17.05 5.02
CA ILE A 244 0.83 16.18 4.08
C ILE A 244 2.29 16.06 4.52
N ALA A 245 2.74 14.81 4.69
CA ALA A 245 4.12 14.53 5.02
C ALA A 245 5.07 14.98 3.91
N VAL A 246 6.16 15.65 4.27
CA VAL A 246 7.24 16.02 3.35
C VAL A 246 7.84 14.75 2.77
N LEU A 247 8.09 14.76 1.47
CA LEU A 247 8.66 13.64 0.73
C LEU A 247 10.19 13.70 0.79
N TYR A 248 10.84 12.76 1.50
CA TYR A 248 12.29 12.69 1.58
C TYR A 248 12.85 11.64 0.62
N LYS A 249 13.89 12.01 -0.14
CA LYS A 249 14.65 11.07 -0.96
C LYS A 249 15.64 10.25 -0.11
N ASN A 250 16.27 9.26 -0.71
CA ASN A 250 17.27 8.44 -0.01
C ASN A 250 18.44 9.25 0.56
N ASP A 251 18.83 10.34 -0.08
CA ASP A 251 19.89 11.25 0.32
C ASP A 251 19.42 12.37 1.28
N ASN A 252 18.19 12.27 1.78
CA ASN A 252 17.51 13.26 2.63
C ASN A 252 17.17 14.60 1.95
N THR A 253 17.37 14.74 0.67
CA THR A 253 16.82 15.89 -0.05
C THR A 253 15.31 15.80 -0.16
N ILE A 254 14.65 16.95 -0.19
CA ILE A 254 13.19 17.04 -0.30
C ILE A 254 12.78 16.88 -1.77
N GLN A 255 11.85 15.98 -2.02
CA GLN A 255 11.09 15.94 -3.25
C GLN A 255 9.90 16.88 -3.11
N GLN A 256 9.83 17.90 -3.97
CA GLN A 256 8.67 18.78 -3.97
C GLN A 256 7.38 18.01 -4.33
N PRO A 257 6.22 18.42 -3.81
CA PRO A 257 4.95 17.85 -4.22
C PRO A 257 4.81 17.86 -5.74
N PHE A 258 4.41 16.74 -6.30
CA PHE A 258 4.28 16.58 -7.75
C PHE A 258 3.08 15.68 -8.07
N ASP A 259 2.63 15.79 -9.29
CA ASP A 259 1.74 14.82 -9.91
C ASP A 259 2.44 14.17 -11.10
N ASP A 260 2.00 13.01 -11.54
CA ASP A 260 2.56 12.33 -12.70
C ASP A 260 1.46 11.65 -13.55
N ARG A 261 1.81 11.30 -14.79
CA ARG A 261 0.85 10.65 -15.72
C ARG A 261 0.31 9.33 -15.18
N ILE A 262 1.10 8.66 -14.35
CA ILE A 262 0.74 7.36 -13.78
C ILE A 262 0.08 7.47 -12.40
N TYR A 263 -0.43 8.66 -12.03
CA TYR A 263 -1.00 8.94 -10.71
C TYR A 263 -1.99 7.88 -10.24
N ALA A 264 -2.79 7.31 -11.14
CA ALA A 264 -3.78 6.30 -10.73
C ALA A 264 -3.12 5.10 -10.07
N SER A 265 -1.91 4.72 -10.50
CA SER A 265 -1.17 3.58 -9.95
C SER A 265 -0.24 3.89 -8.79
N GLY A 266 -0.06 5.18 -8.43
CA GLY A 266 0.94 5.57 -7.41
C GLY A 266 0.68 6.87 -6.67
N GLY A 267 -0.21 7.74 -7.14
CA GLY A 267 -0.37 9.11 -6.65
C GLY A 267 -1.39 9.31 -5.53
N LEU A 268 -1.98 8.25 -4.96
CA LEU A 268 -2.96 8.39 -3.87
C LEU A 268 -2.27 8.82 -2.57
N LYS A 269 -2.92 9.77 -1.90
CA LYS A 269 -2.51 10.28 -0.59
C LYS A 269 -3.61 9.97 0.42
N THR A 270 -3.23 9.54 1.63
CA THR A 270 -4.20 9.11 2.64
C THR A 270 -3.58 9.15 4.04
N THR A 271 -4.42 9.17 5.06
CA THR A 271 -4.00 8.92 6.45
C THR A 271 -4.00 7.42 6.77
N ILE A 272 -3.32 7.06 7.84
CA ILE A 272 -3.36 5.68 8.34
C ILE A 272 -4.76 5.27 8.78
N GLN A 273 -5.55 6.20 9.31
CA GLN A 273 -6.94 5.97 9.70
C GLN A 273 -7.81 5.65 8.48
N ASP A 274 -7.74 6.47 7.43
CA ASP A 274 -8.55 6.27 6.23
C ASP A 274 -8.18 4.97 5.50
N LEU A 275 -6.89 4.68 5.37
CA LEU A 275 -6.45 3.42 4.77
C LEU A 275 -6.91 2.21 5.60
N SER A 276 -6.99 2.35 6.93
CA SER A 276 -7.54 1.30 7.80
C SER A 276 -9.02 1.03 7.51
N ARG A 277 -9.81 2.04 7.18
CA ARG A 277 -11.23 1.88 6.80
C ARG A 277 -11.37 1.03 5.53
N PHE A 278 -10.51 1.27 4.55
CA PHE A 278 -10.47 0.45 3.33
C PHE A 278 -10.11 -1.01 3.64
N ILE A 279 -9.10 -1.26 4.47
CA ILE A 279 -8.70 -2.62 4.86
C ILE A 279 -9.78 -3.30 5.71
N ILE A 280 -10.44 -2.58 6.61
CA ILE A 280 -11.57 -3.10 7.40
C ILE A 280 -12.71 -3.50 6.47
N ALA A 281 -13.05 -2.69 5.47
CA ALA A 281 -14.08 -3.05 4.49
C ALA A 281 -13.76 -4.38 3.80
N TYR A 282 -12.51 -4.60 3.39
CA TYR A 282 -12.09 -5.88 2.79
C TYR A 282 -12.14 -7.05 3.80
N LEU A 283 -11.68 -6.85 5.04
CA LEU A 283 -11.77 -7.86 6.11
C LEU A 283 -13.23 -8.20 6.47
N ASN A 284 -14.13 -7.24 6.27
CA ASN A 284 -15.58 -7.39 6.49
C ASN A 284 -16.37 -7.67 5.20
N LYS A 285 -15.70 -8.32 4.22
CA LYS A 285 -16.36 -8.81 3.00
C LYS A 285 -17.02 -7.71 2.16
N GLY A 286 -16.34 -6.57 2.06
CA GLY A 286 -16.69 -5.44 1.21
C GLY A 286 -17.61 -4.40 1.83
N GLU A 287 -17.81 -4.41 3.15
CA GLU A 287 -18.75 -3.54 3.85
C GLU A 287 -18.11 -2.86 5.07
N LEU A 288 -18.41 -1.60 5.28
CA LEU A 288 -18.06 -0.81 6.47
C LEU A 288 -19.17 0.18 6.79
N ASP A 289 -19.60 0.26 8.07
CA ASP A 289 -20.61 1.20 8.57
C ASP A 289 -21.89 1.21 7.70
N ASP A 290 -22.42 0.02 7.39
CA ASP A 290 -23.60 -0.23 6.52
C ASP A 290 -23.39 0.19 5.03
N ASN A 291 -22.21 0.64 4.64
CA ASN A 291 -21.86 0.96 3.28
C ASN A 291 -21.09 -0.18 2.62
N ARG A 292 -21.64 -0.73 1.55
CA ARG A 292 -21.02 -1.81 0.79
C ARG A 292 -20.36 -1.26 -0.47
N ILE A 293 -19.04 -1.48 -0.59
CA ILE A 293 -18.29 -1.11 -1.79
C ILE A 293 -18.12 -2.28 -2.77
N LEU A 294 -18.17 -3.52 -2.27
CA LEU A 294 -18.09 -4.75 -3.07
C LEU A 294 -18.91 -5.87 -2.41
N GLN A 295 -19.39 -6.83 -3.20
CA GLN A 295 -20.00 -8.04 -2.67
C GLN A 295 -18.94 -9.01 -2.12
N GLU A 296 -19.32 -9.84 -1.14
CA GLU A 296 -18.43 -10.86 -0.55
C GLU A 296 -17.78 -11.76 -1.61
N LYS A 297 -18.58 -12.30 -2.55
CA LYS A 297 -18.09 -13.15 -3.64
C LYS A 297 -17.03 -12.45 -4.52
N THR A 298 -17.10 -11.14 -4.64
CA THR A 298 -16.15 -10.36 -5.42
C THR A 298 -14.85 -10.21 -4.66
N ILE A 299 -14.91 -9.94 -3.34
CA ILE A 299 -13.72 -9.95 -2.47
C ILE A 299 -13.02 -11.29 -2.53
N ASP A 300 -13.75 -12.40 -2.40
CA ASP A 300 -13.19 -13.75 -2.48
C ASP A 300 -12.49 -13.98 -3.83
N ARG A 301 -13.14 -13.59 -4.95
CA ARG A 301 -12.55 -13.66 -6.30
C ARG A 301 -11.29 -12.79 -6.44
N MET A 302 -11.27 -11.61 -5.82
CA MET A 302 -10.10 -10.71 -5.87
C MET A 302 -8.90 -11.29 -5.15
N LEU A 303 -9.11 -12.09 -4.11
CA LEU A 303 -8.07 -12.71 -3.30
C LEU A 303 -7.71 -14.13 -3.77
N GLU A 304 -8.38 -14.67 -4.79
CA GLU A 304 -8.04 -15.93 -5.41
C GLU A 304 -6.66 -15.85 -6.10
N ILE A 305 -5.76 -16.75 -5.74
CA ILE A 305 -4.40 -16.79 -6.30
C ILE A 305 -4.48 -17.19 -7.77
N GLN A 306 -4.00 -16.30 -8.65
CA GLN A 306 -3.96 -16.51 -10.09
C GLN A 306 -2.65 -17.17 -10.56
N ASN A 307 -1.58 -17.02 -9.76
CA ASN A 307 -0.28 -17.66 -10.00
C ASN A 307 0.35 -18.05 -8.66
N GLU A 308 0.45 -19.36 -8.41
CA GLU A 308 0.97 -19.91 -7.15
C GLU A 308 2.45 -19.55 -6.91
N THR A 309 3.25 -19.39 -7.96
CA THR A 309 4.67 -19.07 -7.82
C THR A 309 4.90 -17.66 -7.29
N SER A 310 4.12 -16.68 -7.77
CA SER A 310 4.26 -15.28 -7.39
C SER A 310 3.28 -14.82 -6.31
N GLY A 311 2.23 -15.61 -6.08
CA GLY A 311 1.14 -15.26 -5.17
C GLY A 311 0.25 -14.13 -5.70
N ILE A 312 0.34 -13.76 -7.00
CA ILE A 312 -0.51 -12.70 -7.56
C ILE A 312 -1.98 -13.14 -7.58
N CYS A 313 -2.83 -12.26 -7.07
CA CYS A 313 -4.27 -12.29 -7.17
C CYS A 313 -4.73 -11.21 -8.17
N LEU A 314 -5.89 -10.58 -7.99
CA LEU A 314 -6.25 -9.42 -8.80
C LEU A 314 -5.67 -8.15 -8.15
N ILE A 315 -4.45 -7.77 -8.53
CA ILE A 315 -3.57 -6.73 -7.92
C ILE A 315 -3.09 -7.12 -6.52
N TRP A 316 -3.95 -7.66 -5.66
CA TRP A 316 -3.54 -8.17 -4.36
C TRP A 316 -2.46 -9.25 -4.53
N ARG A 317 -1.61 -9.38 -3.53
CA ARG A 317 -0.57 -10.41 -3.51
C ARG A 317 -0.67 -11.23 -2.24
N ALA A 318 -0.81 -12.54 -2.41
CA ALA A 318 -0.75 -13.50 -1.31
C ALA A 318 0.70 -13.61 -0.80
N SER A 319 0.85 -13.68 0.52
CA SER A 319 2.10 -13.91 1.21
C SER A 319 1.99 -15.09 2.17
N PHE A 320 3.14 -15.48 2.74
CA PHE A 320 3.20 -16.64 3.63
C PHE A 320 2.18 -16.55 4.78
N GLY A 321 1.53 -17.68 5.07
CA GLY A 321 0.58 -17.80 6.18
C GLY A 321 -0.82 -17.26 5.88
N GLY A 322 -1.19 -17.04 4.60
CA GLY A 322 -2.55 -16.61 4.22
C GLY A 322 -2.81 -15.11 4.36
N TRP A 323 -1.76 -14.31 4.33
CA TRP A 323 -1.85 -12.87 4.25
C TRP A 323 -1.96 -12.40 2.81
N PHE A 324 -2.69 -11.30 2.59
CA PHE A 324 -2.87 -10.66 1.30
C PHE A 324 -2.59 -9.17 1.45
N GLY A 325 -1.85 -8.58 0.53
CA GLY A 325 -1.50 -7.17 0.64
C GLY A 325 -0.89 -6.59 -0.61
N HIS A 326 -0.34 -5.39 -0.45
CA HIS A 326 0.46 -4.70 -1.45
C HIS A 326 1.49 -3.80 -0.78
N THR A 327 2.62 -3.62 -1.43
CA THR A 327 3.66 -2.65 -1.02
C THR A 327 3.60 -1.41 -1.90
N GLY A 328 4.10 -0.29 -1.39
CA GLY A 328 4.28 0.93 -2.15
C GLY A 328 5.67 1.50 -1.96
N GLY A 329 6.31 1.94 -3.03
CA GLY A 329 7.63 2.55 -3.00
C GLY A 329 7.80 3.58 -4.09
N MET A 330 8.29 4.77 -3.72
CA MET A 330 8.66 5.87 -4.59
C MET A 330 9.60 6.82 -3.82
N ASP A 331 10.16 7.84 -4.48
CA ASP A 331 10.81 8.92 -3.74
C ASP A 331 9.79 9.55 -2.78
N GLY A 332 10.17 9.65 -1.51
CA GLY A 332 9.30 10.16 -0.47
C GLY A 332 8.29 9.18 0.13
N ALA A 333 8.29 7.90 -0.26
CA ALA A 333 7.39 6.93 0.33
C ALA A 333 7.93 5.49 0.34
N ALA A 334 7.71 4.81 1.47
CA ALA A 334 7.79 3.36 1.59
C ALA A 334 6.60 2.89 2.45
N THR A 335 5.76 2.05 1.91
CA THR A 335 4.47 1.70 2.51
C THR A 335 4.14 0.22 2.31
N ILE A 336 3.40 -0.34 3.24
CA ILE A 336 2.82 -1.68 3.12
C ILE A 336 1.46 -1.72 3.79
N THR A 337 0.56 -2.47 3.20
CA THR A 337 -0.66 -2.94 3.86
C THR A 337 -0.82 -4.43 3.61
N GLU A 338 -1.19 -5.16 4.66
CA GLU A 338 -1.55 -6.57 4.58
C GLU A 338 -2.76 -6.88 5.45
N MET A 339 -3.51 -7.88 5.03
CA MET A 339 -4.63 -8.41 5.80
C MET A 339 -4.62 -9.95 5.81
N HIS A 340 -5.11 -10.53 6.89
CA HIS A 340 -5.34 -11.96 7.04
C HIS A 340 -6.83 -12.20 7.29
N ALA A 341 -7.55 -12.57 6.24
CA ALA A 341 -9.01 -12.67 6.26
C ALA A 341 -9.54 -13.63 7.33
N LYS A 342 -8.88 -14.80 7.51
CA LYS A 342 -9.32 -15.82 8.48
C LYS A 342 -9.28 -15.32 9.92
N SER A 343 -8.26 -14.56 10.32
CA SER A 343 -8.16 -14.00 11.68
C SER A 343 -8.73 -12.59 11.78
N LYS A 344 -9.28 -12.02 10.71
CA LYS A 344 -9.76 -10.63 10.64
C LYS A 344 -8.71 -9.64 11.17
N THR A 345 -7.47 -9.80 10.76
CA THR A 345 -6.35 -8.96 11.19
C THR A 345 -5.79 -8.21 10.01
N GLY A 346 -5.46 -6.93 10.18
CA GLY A 346 -4.78 -6.10 9.21
C GLY A 346 -3.57 -5.41 9.82
N ILE A 347 -2.59 -5.07 8.99
CA ILE A 347 -1.47 -4.20 9.35
C ILE A 347 -1.27 -3.16 8.25
N ILE A 348 -0.89 -1.95 8.66
CA ILE A 348 -0.50 -0.87 7.76
C ILE A 348 0.75 -0.23 8.33
N ILE A 349 1.72 0.09 7.48
CA ILE A 349 2.91 0.86 7.82
C ILE A 349 3.14 1.88 6.71
N LEU A 350 3.26 3.15 7.09
CA LEU A 350 3.50 4.28 6.20
C LEU A 350 4.77 5.00 6.63
N CYS A 351 5.65 5.35 5.67
CA CYS A 351 6.88 6.09 5.91
C CYS A 351 7.06 7.12 4.79
N ASN A 352 7.54 8.32 5.11
CA ASN A 352 7.75 9.41 4.17
C ASN A 352 9.17 9.45 3.57
N LYS A 353 9.84 8.32 3.54
CA LYS A 353 11.16 8.12 2.93
C LYS A 353 11.30 6.71 2.37
N PRO A 354 11.97 6.49 1.23
CA PRO A 354 12.26 5.15 0.74
C PRO A 354 13.07 4.35 1.77
N THR A 355 12.61 3.15 2.10
CA THR A 355 13.31 2.24 3.01
C THR A 355 12.82 0.81 2.83
N ASN A 356 13.68 -0.17 3.12
CA ASN A 356 13.25 -1.57 3.19
C ASN A 356 12.67 -1.94 4.57
N ALA A 357 12.86 -1.10 5.60
CA ALA A 357 12.50 -1.43 6.98
C ALA A 357 11.01 -1.75 7.17
N VAL A 358 10.14 -1.22 6.32
CA VAL A 358 8.69 -1.40 6.40
C VAL A 358 8.18 -2.61 5.63
N TYR A 359 9.02 -3.25 4.80
CA TYR A 359 8.59 -4.37 3.95
C TYR A 359 8.74 -5.72 4.65
N GLN A 360 8.09 -6.75 4.10
CA GLN A 360 8.11 -8.11 4.61
C GLN A 360 9.54 -8.62 4.86
N GLY A 361 9.74 -9.22 6.05
CA GLY A 361 11.04 -9.77 6.46
C GLY A 361 12.05 -8.76 6.98
N HIS A 362 11.67 -7.48 7.13
CA HIS A 362 12.52 -6.41 7.66
C HIS A 362 12.05 -5.89 9.01
N ASP A 363 12.85 -5.00 9.62
CA ASP A 363 12.81 -4.62 11.03
C ASP A 363 11.44 -4.11 11.51
N ILE A 364 10.95 -2.98 10.98
CA ILE A 364 9.68 -2.36 11.42
C ILE A 364 8.49 -3.27 11.09
N TYR A 365 8.50 -3.89 9.90
CA TYR A 365 7.47 -4.87 9.56
C TYR A 365 7.41 -6.01 10.57
N GLY A 366 8.56 -6.57 10.95
CA GLY A 366 8.67 -7.65 11.94
C GLY A 366 8.07 -7.25 13.30
N LEU A 367 8.37 -6.03 13.77
CA LEU A 367 7.86 -5.48 15.01
C LEU A 367 6.32 -5.33 14.97
N VAL A 368 5.79 -4.72 13.92
CA VAL A 368 4.31 -4.54 13.75
C VAL A 368 3.61 -5.89 13.59
N LYS A 369 4.24 -6.85 12.89
CA LYS A 369 3.70 -8.20 12.75
C LYS A 369 3.68 -8.94 14.10
N GLN A 370 4.72 -8.79 14.92
CA GLN A 370 4.75 -9.31 16.28
C GLN A 370 3.64 -8.68 17.13
N LYS A 371 3.42 -7.36 17.00
CA LYS A 371 2.32 -6.67 17.67
C LYS A 371 0.96 -7.21 17.24
N ALA A 372 0.76 -7.45 15.95
CA ALA A 372 -0.47 -8.07 15.45
C ALA A 372 -0.72 -9.46 16.05
N ASN A 373 0.34 -10.26 16.26
CA ASN A 373 0.22 -11.60 16.84
C ASN A 373 -0.24 -11.59 18.31
N GLU A 374 -0.09 -10.48 19.05
CA GLU A 374 -0.64 -10.35 20.40
C GLU A 374 -2.18 -10.41 20.42
N PHE A 375 -2.82 -10.05 19.31
CA PHE A 375 -4.28 -10.04 19.13
C PHE A 375 -4.82 -11.28 18.38
N ILE A 376 -3.93 -12.11 17.80
CA ILE A 376 -4.28 -13.37 17.12
C ILE A 376 -4.14 -14.48 18.16
N LYS A 377 -5.22 -14.81 18.84
CA LYS A 377 -5.27 -15.97 19.77
C LYS A 377 -6.03 -17.12 19.16
#